data_d859c191b9d2541e99427498d9378abd
#
_entry.id   d859c191b9d2541e99427498d9378abd
#
_cell.length_a   1.000
_cell.length_b   1.000
_cell.length_c   1.000
_cell.angle_alpha   90.00
_cell.angle_beta   90.00
_cell.angle_gamma   90.00
#
_symmetry.space_group_name_H-M   'P 1'
#
loop_
_entity.id
_entity.type
_entity.pdbx_description
1 polymer ?
#
loop_
_entity_poly.entity_id
_entity_poly.type
_entity_poly.pdbx_seq_one_letter_code
_entity_poly.pdbx_strand_id
1 'polypeptide(L)'
;MKKLISLLLVLTMALTLVACGAKEEAPAATEAAPAATEAATEAVVERPHFEKLTLEFVPSKDADVIIAGTANLPELVKAEMANLGYDIDEVEITVGTNYDATGEAMAAGAIDLGWLPGGTYALYSDDTEVFLTATRNGLSNDSENPADWNGVENATQKNGPPVTYYRSLIYAAPTEYGKKLAEKVNAGEALTWEDLDGATWAVQKTSSSAGYIYPTMWLMENYDGKKLSDLSKVTTIDSGYGTSFSMAAAEQVDIIVCYADGRNDYEASWMLPIDQQDETGKQGMGRSASIWEELNVIGVTDGIYNDTIAISKESEYYTPEIIAALQDCFINIINTEEGKAIFDVYSHTGYAKATDSDYDSARAALTAVSG
;
A
#
# COMPACT_ATOMS: atom_id res chain seq x y z
N MET A 1 40.00 -32.24 -17.93
CA MET A 1 40.95 -32.29 -19.09
C MET A 1 40.88 -30.92 -19.78
N LYS A 2 42.03 -30.28 -19.72
CA LYS A 2 42.68 -29.38 -20.69
C LYS A 2 41.90 -28.14 -21.08
N LYS A 3 42.35 -26.98 -20.67
CA LYS A 3 43.51 -26.07 -20.96
C LYS A 3 43.02 -24.91 -21.79
N LEU A 4 43.14 -23.65 -21.25
CA LEU A 4 44.25 -22.69 -21.43
C LEU A 4 44.27 -22.08 -22.84
N ILE A 5 44.31 -20.75 -22.98
CA ILE A 5 45.47 -19.83 -23.16
C ILE A 5 44.88 -18.55 -23.76
N SER A 6 44.97 -17.38 -23.14
CA SER A 6 46.01 -16.36 -23.09
C SER A 6 46.41 -15.74 -24.44
N LEU A 7 46.45 -14.41 -24.48
CA LEU A 7 47.55 -13.50 -24.90
C LEU A 7 46.97 -12.18 -25.44
N LEU A 8 47.09 -11.02 -24.86
CA LEU A 8 48.20 -10.07 -24.72
C LEU A 8 48.83 -9.63 -26.03
N LEU A 9 48.70 -8.35 -26.37
CA LEU A 9 49.66 -7.49 -27.10
C LEU A 9 49.10 -6.04 -27.10
N VAL A 10 49.56 -5.10 -26.46
CA VAL A 10 50.80 -4.29 -26.22
C VAL A 10 51.41 -3.71 -27.52
N LEU A 11 51.64 -2.39 -27.43
CA LEU A 11 52.70 -1.62 -28.09
C LEU A 11 52.31 -1.01 -29.45
N THR A 12 52.66 0.19 -29.87
CA THR A 12 53.59 1.29 -29.49
C THR A 12 53.35 2.48 -30.38
N MET A 13 53.60 3.68 -29.83
CA MET A 13 54.41 4.77 -30.30
C MET A 13 54.50 5.10 -31.80
N ALA A 14 54.33 6.36 -32.14
CA ALA A 14 55.35 7.15 -32.83
C ALA A 14 55.12 8.67 -32.72
N LEU A 15 56.11 9.31 -32.14
CA LEU A 15 56.42 10.75 -32.26
C LEU A 15 56.79 11.10 -33.70
N THR A 16 56.44 12.33 -34.12
CA THR A 16 57.30 13.08 -35.04
C THR A 16 57.31 14.57 -34.65
N LEU A 17 58.49 14.99 -34.24
CA LEU A 17 58.98 16.36 -34.16
C LEU A 17 59.34 16.82 -35.56
N VAL A 18 59.00 18.09 -35.88
CA VAL A 18 59.86 18.93 -36.76
C VAL A 18 59.90 20.34 -36.21
N ALA A 19 61.12 20.77 -35.95
CA ALA A 19 61.54 22.10 -35.50
C ALA A 19 61.90 23.00 -36.69
N CYS A 20 61.84 24.28 -36.47
CA CYS A 20 62.74 25.39 -36.92
C CYS A 20 61.94 26.69 -36.89
N GLY A 21 62.32 27.77 -36.30
CA GLY A 21 63.57 28.36 -35.89
C GLY A 21 63.47 29.85 -36.16
N ALA A 22 63.90 30.63 -35.23
CA ALA A 22 64.56 31.95 -35.33
C ALA A 22 64.12 32.94 -34.24
N LYS A 23 65.02 33.22 -33.42
CA LYS A 23 65.54 34.39 -32.68
C LYS A 23 64.83 35.75 -32.97
N GLU A 24 64.49 36.48 -31.92
CA GLU A 24 65.26 37.58 -31.33
C GLU A 24 64.40 38.45 -30.37
N GLU A 25 64.88 38.77 -29.31
CA GLU A 25 65.16 39.81 -28.33
C GLU A 25 64.11 40.06 -27.27
N ALA A 26 64.61 39.91 -26.05
CA ALA A 26 63.98 40.51 -24.84
C ALA A 26 64.29 42.04 -24.81
N PRO A 27 63.38 42.81 -24.19
CA PRO A 27 63.73 43.29 -22.87
C PRO A 27 62.55 43.45 -21.86
N ALA A 28 62.99 43.52 -20.61
CA ALA A 28 62.44 44.22 -19.46
C ALA A 28 61.28 43.55 -18.69
N ALA A 29 61.64 43.16 -17.53
CA ALA A 29 60.84 42.83 -16.37
C ALA A 29 59.85 43.97 -16.02
N THR A 30 58.56 43.61 -15.84
CA THR A 30 57.65 44.38 -15.02
C THR A 30 57.06 43.37 -14.02
N GLU A 31 57.32 43.60 -12.76
CA GLU A 31 56.74 42.91 -11.61
C GLU A 31 55.23 42.96 -11.71
N ALA A 32 54.58 41.84 -11.94
CA ALA A 32 53.14 41.67 -11.76
C ALA A 32 52.91 41.22 -10.32
N ALA A 33 52.17 42.02 -9.58
CA ALA A 33 51.63 41.71 -8.28
C ALA A 33 50.86 40.36 -8.27
N PRO A 34 50.85 39.59 -7.18
CA PRO A 34 50.08 38.36 -7.12
C PRO A 34 48.60 38.69 -7.22
N ALA A 35 47.94 38.14 -8.22
CA ALA A 35 46.47 38.11 -8.29
C ALA A 35 45.94 37.39 -7.06
N ALA A 36 45.23 38.13 -6.23
CA ALA A 36 44.44 37.53 -5.15
C ALA A 36 43.43 36.56 -5.81
N THR A 37 43.61 35.28 -5.53
CA THR A 37 42.59 34.26 -5.82
C THR A 37 41.44 34.59 -4.86
N GLU A 38 40.42 35.27 -5.37
CA GLU A 38 39.14 35.28 -4.67
C GLU A 38 38.68 33.82 -4.54
N ALA A 39 38.76 33.29 -3.34
CA ALA A 39 38.04 32.07 -2.98
C ALA A 39 36.56 32.37 -3.22
N ALA A 40 35.99 31.72 -4.24
CA ALA A 40 34.57 31.69 -4.41
C ALA A 40 33.98 31.08 -3.11
N THR A 41 33.40 31.94 -2.29
CA THR A 41 32.55 31.52 -1.19
C THR A 41 31.39 30.82 -1.86
N GLU A 42 31.35 29.48 -1.83
CA GLU A 42 30.13 28.75 -2.13
C GLU A 42 29.05 29.36 -1.25
N ALA A 43 28.05 29.95 -1.89
CA ALA A 43 26.86 30.41 -1.18
C ALA A 43 26.28 29.17 -0.49
N VAL A 44 26.28 29.14 0.82
CA VAL A 44 25.54 28.16 1.61
C VAL A 44 24.07 28.39 1.23
N VAL A 45 23.52 27.54 0.38
CA VAL A 45 22.10 27.53 0.10
C VAL A 45 21.46 27.06 1.40
N GLU A 46 20.82 27.99 2.10
CA GLU A 46 20.07 27.69 3.33
C GLU A 46 18.94 26.74 2.93
N ARG A 47 18.96 25.50 3.45
CA ARG A 47 17.95 24.48 3.18
C ARG A 47 16.68 24.81 3.99
N PRO A 48 15.49 24.63 3.42
CA PRO A 48 14.28 24.68 4.22
C PRO A 48 14.38 23.70 5.39
N HIS A 49 14.06 24.19 6.59
CA HIS A 49 14.20 23.47 7.84
C HIS A 49 12.83 23.36 8.51
N PHE A 50 12.48 22.16 8.97
CA PHE A 50 11.23 21.83 9.61
C PHE A 50 11.49 21.14 10.96
N GLU A 51 10.72 21.50 11.96
CA GLU A 51 10.88 20.91 13.30
C GLU A 51 10.38 19.47 13.33
N LYS A 52 9.21 19.19 12.71
CA LYS A 52 8.57 17.89 12.83
C LYS A 52 7.69 17.54 11.63
N LEU A 53 7.77 16.31 11.16
CA LEU A 53 6.86 15.70 10.19
C LEU A 53 6.11 14.54 10.86
N THR A 54 4.79 14.58 10.82
CA THR A 54 3.93 13.56 11.43
C THR A 54 3.33 12.64 10.36
N LEU A 55 3.50 11.34 10.56
CA LEU A 55 3.03 10.28 9.68
C LEU A 55 2.04 9.40 10.44
N GLU A 56 0.86 9.14 9.88
CA GLU A 56 -0.09 8.21 10.50
C GLU A 56 -0.53 7.10 9.56
N PHE A 57 -0.52 5.89 10.09
CA PHE A 57 -1.00 4.69 9.43
C PHE A 57 -2.39 4.31 9.95
N VAL A 58 -3.30 3.90 9.07
CA VAL A 58 -4.59 3.35 9.49
C VAL A 58 -4.45 1.93 10.05
N PRO A 59 -5.27 1.52 11.04
CA PRO A 59 -5.17 0.21 11.69
C PRO A 59 -5.83 -0.89 10.85
N SER A 60 -5.32 -1.16 9.65
CA SER A 60 -5.75 -2.31 8.84
C SER A 60 -5.19 -3.64 9.35
N LYS A 61 -4.13 -3.58 10.15
CA LYS A 61 -3.53 -4.66 10.95
C LYS A 61 -3.38 -4.19 12.39
N ASP A 62 -2.96 -5.08 13.29
CA ASP A 62 -2.72 -4.74 14.70
C ASP A 62 -1.68 -3.60 14.80
N ALA A 63 -1.98 -2.60 15.62
CA ALA A 63 -1.15 -1.39 15.74
C ALA A 63 0.30 -1.70 16.11
N ASP A 64 0.52 -2.67 17.01
CA ASP A 64 1.87 -3.09 17.42
C ASP A 64 2.68 -3.67 16.27
N VAL A 65 2.03 -4.38 15.33
CA VAL A 65 2.66 -4.91 14.12
C VAL A 65 3.07 -3.79 13.18
N ILE A 66 2.20 -2.79 13.01
CA ILE A 66 2.49 -1.62 12.16
C ILE A 66 3.65 -0.81 12.76
N ILE A 67 3.60 -0.48 14.04
CA ILE A 67 4.64 0.29 14.74
C ILE A 67 6.00 -0.44 14.66
N ALA A 68 6.02 -1.74 14.92
CA ALA A 68 7.24 -2.53 14.84
C ALA A 68 7.80 -2.60 13.41
N GLY A 69 6.93 -2.77 12.40
CA GLY A 69 7.31 -2.84 11.00
C GLY A 69 7.83 -1.51 10.45
N THR A 70 7.37 -0.37 10.97
CA THR A 70 7.73 0.97 10.51
C THR A 70 8.81 1.67 11.36
N ALA A 71 9.36 0.99 12.37
CA ALA A 71 10.27 1.60 13.36
C ALA A 71 11.48 2.32 12.77
N ASN A 72 12.02 1.87 11.63
CA ASN A 72 13.17 2.49 10.97
C ASN A 72 12.78 3.58 9.94
N LEU A 73 11.50 3.71 9.60
CA LEU A 73 11.05 4.67 8.58
C LEU A 73 11.39 6.12 8.91
N PRO A 74 11.30 6.61 10.17
CA PRO A 74 11.68 7.99 10.52
C PRO A 74 13.07 8.37 10.05
N GLU A 75 14.06 7.54 10.31
CA GLU A 75 15.46 7.84 9.93
C GLU A 75 15.68 7.79 8.43
N LEU A 76 14.97 6.89 7.72
CA LEU A 76 15.02 6.83 6.24
C LEU A 76 14.40 8.09 5.62
N VAL A 77 13.26 8.56 6.13
CA VAL A 77 12.60 9.77 5.63
C VAL A 77 13.48 10.99 5.87
N LYS A 78 14.04 11.16 7.09
CA LYS A 78 14.97 12.25 7.37
C LYS A 78 16.17 12.26 6.45
N ALA A 79 16.81 11.10 6.27
CA ALA A 79 17.99 10.97 5.42
C ALA A 79 17.67 11.29 3.96
N GLU A 80 16.54 10.78 3.44
CA GLU A 80 16.18 10.99 2.04
C GLU A 80 15.71 12.42 1.78
N MET A 81 14.94 13.04 2.69
CA MET A 81 14.56 14.45 2.58
C MET A 81 15.79 15.35 2.63
N ALA A 82 16.80 15.04 3.47
CA ALA A 82 18.07 15.77 3.49
C ALA A 82 18.82 15.64 2.14
N ASN A 83 18.81 14.47 1.50
CA ASN A 83 19.36 14.28 0.14
C ASN A 83 18.65 15.15 -0.90
N LEU A 84 17.33 15.33 -0.71
CA LEU A 84 16.47 16.17 -1.58
C LEU A 84 16.53 17.67 -1.24
N GLY A 85 17.30 18.06 -0.22
CA GLY A 85 17.56 19.45 0.12
C GLY A 85 16.65 20.01 1.24
N TYR A 86 15.98 19.18 2.01
CA TYR A 86 15.11 19.57 3.12
C TYR A 86 15.61 18.95 4.43
N ASP A 87 15.77 19.77 5.47
CA ASP A 87 16.19 19.30 6.79
C ASP A 87 14.98 19.17 7.72
N ILE A 88 14.77 17.98 8.31
CA ILE A 88 13.68 17.67 9.24
C ILE A 88 14.29 17.15 10.54
N ASP A 89 13.98 17.79 11.68
CA ASP A 89 14.55 17.38 12.98
C ASP A 89 13.95 16.07 13.49
N GLU A 90 12.62 15.95 13.42
CA GLU A 90 11.88 14.80 13.93
C GLU A 90 10.89 14.29 12.88
N VAL A 91 10.81 12.96 12.72
CA VAL A 91 9.72 12.29 12.01
C VAL A 91 9.02 11.38 13.02
N GLU A 92 7.76 11.66 13.30
CA GLU A 92 6.95 10.87 14.23
C GLU A 92 5.99 9.96 13.44
N ILE A 93 5.89 8.70 13.89
CA ILE A 93 4.94 7.73 13.32
C ILE A 93 3.92 7.35 14.38
N THR A 94 2.65 7.42 14.01
CA THR A 94 1.52 6.97 14.81
C THR A 94 0.65 5.99 14.04
N VAL A 95 -0.23 5.29 14.76
CA VAL A 95 -1.29 4.46 14.19
C VAL A 95 -2.60 4.96 14.71
N GLY A 96 -3.50 5.33 13.81
CA GLY A 96 -4.82 5.81 14.15
C GLY A 96 -5.65 4.77 14.90
N THR A 97 -6.62 5.20 15.67
CA THR A 97 -7.53 4.29 16.39
C THR A 97 -8.54 3.62 15.46
N ASN A 98 -8.84 4.24 14.34
CA ASN A 98 -9.65 3.75 13.24
C ASN A 98 -9.42 4.62 12.00
N TYR A 99 -9.98 4.23 10.85
CA TYR A 99 -9.77 4.89 9.56
C TYR A 99 -10.26 6.35 9.56
N ASP A 100 -11.44 6.61 10.14
CA ASP A 100 -12.01 7.95 10.17
C ASP A 100 -11.22 8.88 11.08
N ALA A 101 -10.70 8.36 12.21
CA ALA A 101 -9.89 9.14 13.13
C ALA A 101 -8.60 9.67 12.47
N THR A 102 -7.95 8.88 11.60
CA THR A 102 -6.81 9.34 10.82
C THR A 102 -7.21 10.43 9.82
N GLY A 103 -8.33 10.24 9.10
CA GLY A 103 -8.86 11.27 8.18
C GLY A 103 -9.21 12.57 8.90
N GLU A 104 -9.87 12.49 10.06
CA GLU A 104 -10.21 13.66 10.90
C GLU A 104 -8.95 14.36 11.44
N ALA A 105 -7.94 13.60 11.86
CA ALA A 105 -6.68 14.16 12.35
C ALA A 105 -5.92 14.92 11.25
N MET A 106 -5.92 14.40 10.03
CA MET A 106 -5.36 15.07 8.86
C MET A 106 -6.16 16.33 8.49
N ALA A 107 -7.49 16.25 8.46
CA ALA A 107 -8.35 17.41 8.18
C ALA A 107 -8.18 18.53 9.22
N ALA A 108 -7.85 18.19 10.46
CA ALA A 108 -7.57 19.15 11.53
C ALA A 108 -6.11 19.65 11.54
N GLY A 109 -5.24 19.20 10.63
CA GLY A 109 -3.81 19.55 10.60
C GLY A 109 -2.98 18.98 11.76
N ALA A 110 -3.51 17.96 12.46
CA ALA A 110 -2.78 17.30 13.54
C ALA A 110 -1.79 16.23 13.01
N ILE A 111 -2.02 15.74 11.80
CA ILE A 111 -1.19 14.78 11.08
C ILE A 111 -0.90 15.34 9.69
N ASP A 112 0.37 15.35 9.29
CA ASP A 112 0.80 15.85 7.98
C ASP A 112 0.52 14.87 6.87
N LEU A 113 0.94 13.61 7.02
CA LEU A 113 0.81 12.56 6.00
C LEU A 113 0.05 11.35 6.55
N GLY A 114 -0.87 10.81 5.75
CA GLY A 114 -1.65 9.62 6.10
C GLY A 114 -1.61 8.54 5.03
N TRP A 115 -1.48 7.29 5.46
CA TRP A 115 -1.71 6.11 4.61
C TRP A 115 -3.17 5.73 4.70
N LEU A 116 -3.97 6.16 3.71
CA LEU A 116 -5.43 6.02 3.72
C LEU A 116 -5.90 5.05 2.64
N PRO A 117 -6.83 4.14 2.94
CA PRO A 117 -7.60 3.47 1.89
C PRO A 117 -8.33 4.48 1.00
N GLY A 118 -8.52 4.16 -0.28
CA GLY A 118 -9.14 5.06 -1.24
C GLY A 118 -10.52 5.59 -0.82
N GLY A 119 -11.32 4.77 -0.11
CA GLY A 119 -12.61 5.19 0.43
C GLY A 119 -12.48 6.22 1.55
N THR A 120 -11.53 6.02 2.47
CA THR A 120 -11.25 7.01 3.53
C THR A 120 -10.70 8.30 2.93
N TYR A 121 -9.74 8.21 1.98
CA TYR A 121 -9.25 9.39 1.28
C TYR A 121 -10.40 10.18 0.64
N ALA A 122 -11.31 9.49 -0.07
CA ALA A 122 -12.43 10.13 -0.75
C ALA A 122 -13.39 10.89 0.19
N LEU A 123 -13.52 10.43 1.45
CA LEU A 123 -14.32 11.14 2.49
C LEU A 123 -13.66 12.45 2.94
N TYR A 124 -12.32 12.49 2.97
CA TYR A 124 -11.54 13.62 3.48
C TYR A 124 -10.78 14.37 2.39
N SER A 125 -11.09 14.15 1.11
CA SER A 125 -10.41 14.75 -0.04
C SER A 125 -10.57 16.28 -0.13
N ASP A 126 -11.58 16.86 0.52
CA ASP A 126 -11.72 18.31 0.62
C ASP A 126 -10.60 18.94 1.46
N ASP A 127 -10.11 18.23 2.48
CA ASP A 127 -9.10 18.71 3.44
C ASP A 127 -7.72 18.06 3.24
N THR A 128 -7.62 17.04 2.38
CA THR A 128 -6.37 16.32 2.10
C THR A 128 -6.12 16.25 0.59
N GLU A 129 -4.87 16.00 0.20
CA GLU A 129 -4.50 15.78 -1.20
C GLU A 129 -3.63 14.52 -1.33
N VAL A 130 -4.07 13.58 -2.18
CA VAL A 130 -3.26 12.42 -2.53
C VAL A 130 -2.10 12.84 -3.43
N PHE A 131 -0.92 12.31 -3.16
CA PHE A 131 0.25 12.53 -4.01
C PHE A 131 0.92 11.23 -4.48
N LEU A 132 0.66 10.10 -3.80
CA LEU A 132 1.11 8.77 -4.19
C LEU A 132 -0.01 7.73 -4.01
N THR A 133 -0.03 6.75 -4.89
CA THR A 133 -0.79 5.50 -4.73
C THR A 133 0.16 4.32 -4.59
N ALA A 134 -0.19 3.39 -3.73
CA ALA A 134 0.56 2.15 -3.58
C ALA A 134 0.41 1.23 -4.79
N THR A 135 1.46 0.48 -5.11
CA THR A 135 1.36 -0.70 -5.96
C THR A 135 1.48 -1.96 -5.11
N ARG A 136 0.85 -3.03 -5.53
CA ARG A 136 0.92 -4.37 -4.91
C ARG A 136 1.26 -5.40 -5.98
N ASN A 137 1.86 -6.51 -5.59
CA ASN A 137 1.97 -7.64 -6.50
C ASN A 137 0.57 -8.10 -6.87
N GLY A 138 0.30 -8.19 -8.18
CA GLY A 138 -0.92 -8.78 -8.67
C GLY A 138 -1.04 -10.23 -8.20
N LEU A 139 -2.26 -10.72 -8.08
CA LEU A 139 -2.54 -12.11 -7.78
C LEU A 139 -2.37 -12.97 -9.03
N SER A 140 -2.17 -14.27 -8.84
CA SER A 140 -2.18 -15.25 -9.91
C SER A 140 -3.57 -15.44 -10.55
N ASN A 141 -4.62 -14.94 -9.88
CA ASN A 141 -6.00 -14.92 -10.34
C ASN A 141 -6.59 -13.51 -10.16
N ASP A 142 -7.31 -13.04 -11.18
CA ASP A 142 -8.06 -11.77 -11.16
C ASP A 142 -9.44 -11.94 -11.84
N SER A 143 -9.99 -13.15 -11.81
CA SER A 143 -11.28 -13.49 -12.42
C SER A 143 -12.44 -12.74 -11.73
N GLU A 144 -13.43 -12.33 -12.51
CA GLU A 144 -14.71 -11.80 -12.00
C GLU A 144 -15.68 -12.92 -11.61
N ASN A 145 -15.41 -14.15 -12.04
CA ASN A 145 -16.22 -15.31 -11.65
C ASN A 145 -15.75 -15.86 -10.29
N PRO A 146 -16.60 -15.84 -9.24
CA PRO A 146 -16.22 -16.28 -7.91
C PRO A 146 -15.80 -17.76 -7.84
N ALA A 147 -16.34 -18.65 -8.68
CA ALA A 147 -16.00 -20.06 -8.68
C ALA A 147 -14.51 -20.31 -9.03
N ASP A 148 -13.90 -19.44 -9.84
CA ASP A 148 -12.50 -19.55 -10.26
C ASP A 148 -11.50 -19.32 -9.10
N TRP A 149 -11.97 -18.83 -7.95
CA TRP A 149 -11.19 -18.60 -6.75
C TRP A 149 -11.24 -19.78 -5.76
N ASN A 150 -12.05 -20.80 -6.01
CA ASN A 150 -12.38 -21.82 -5.03
C ASN A 150 -11.57 -23.12 -5.26
N GLY A 151 -11.33 -23.84 -4.16
CA GLY A 151 -10.54 -25.07 -4.15
C GLY A 151 -9.04 -24.83 -4.00
N VAL A 152 -8.33 -25.83 -3.49
CA VAL A 152 -6.88 -25.76 -3.21
C VAL A 152 -6.07 -25.54 -4.49
N GLU A 153 -6.52 -26.12 -5.61
CA GLU A 153 -5.90 -25.98 -6.92
C GLU A 153 -5.92 -24.54 -7.46
N ASN A 154 -6.85 -23.72 -6.97
CA ASN A 154 -7.00 -22.33 -7.33
C ASN A 154 -6.46 -21.38 -6.25
N ALA A 155 -5.69 -21.87 -5.27
CA ALA A 155 -5.05 -21.06 -4.26
C ALA A 155 -4.23 -19.94 -4.90
N THR A 156 -4.57 -18.70 -4.58
CA THR A 156 -3.94 -17.54 -5.20
C THR A 156 -2.53 -17.30 -4.66
N GLN A 157 -1.67 -16.72 -5.49
CA GLN A 157 -0.31 -16.34 -5.15
C GLN A 157 -0.06 -14.86 -5.48
N LYS A 158 0.69 -14.18 -4.64
CA LYS A 158 1.10 -12.77 -4.82
C LYS A 158 2.35 -12.68 -5.72
N ASN A 159 2.25 -13.17 -6.97
CA ASN A 159 3.37 -13.29 -7.91
C ASN A 159 3.13 -12.63 -9.28
N GLY A 160 2.03 -11.92 -9.43
CA GLY A 160 1.74 -11.13 -10.63
C GLY A 160 2.58 -9.85 -10.70
N PRO A 161 2.56 -9.13 -11.84
CA PRO A 161 3.20 -7.83 -11.96
C PRO A 161 2.56 -6.82 -10.98
N PRO A 162 3.28 -5.74 -10.60
CA PRO A 162 2.70 -4.70 -9.78
C PRO A 162 1.44 -4.09 -10.40
N VAL A 163 0.40 -3.93 -9.59
CA VAL A 163 -0.90 -3.37 -9.98
C VAL A 163 -1.29 -2.22 -9.03
N THR A 164 -2.09 -1.27 -9.54
CA THR A 164 -2.59 -0.11 -8.77
C THR A 164 -3.99 -0.33 -8.22
N TYR A 165 -4.54 -1.53 -8.35
CA TYR A 165 -5.85 -1.88 -7.83
C TYR A 165 -5.84 -3.27 -7.19
N TYR A 166 -6.84 -3.55 -6.42
CA TYR A 166 -7.18 -4.86 -5.87
C TYR A 166 -8.71 -5.03 -5.90
N ARG A 167 -9.23 -6.21 -5.59
CA ARG A 167 -10.66 -6.47 -5.48
C ARG A 167 -11.05 -6.73 -4.03
N SER A 168 -12.32 -6.63 -3.69
CA SER A 168 -12.87 -7.27 -2.52
C SER A 168 -13.47 -8.60 -2.88
N LEU A 169 -13.31 -9.57 -1.99
CA LEU A 169 -13.93 -10.89 -2.11
C LEU A 169 -14.95 -11.07 -0.99
N ILE A 170 -16.10 -11.63 -1.37
CA ILE A 170 -17.17 -12.02 -0.47
C ILE A 170 -17.02 -13.52 -0.26
N TYR A 171 -16.78 -13.93 0.97
CA TYR A 171 -16.48 -15.32 1.31
C TYR A 171 -17.62 -15.95 2.09
N ALA A 172 -18.02 -17.17 1.68
CA ALA A 172 -18.85 -18.06 2.48
C ALA A 172 -17.97 -18.80 3.50
N ALA A 173 -18.31 -18.68 4.78
CA ALA A 173 -17.66 -19.34 5.90
C ALA A 173 -18.06 -20.83 5.99
N PRO A 174 -17.31 -21.68 6.73
CA PRO A 174 -17.56 -23.12 6.81
C PRO A 174 -18.78 -23.52 7.66
N THR A 175 -19.75 -22.64 7.86
CA THR A 175 -21.04 -22.96 8.47
C THR A 175 -21.89 -23.84 7.55
N GLU A 176 -22.94 -24.46 8.08
CA GLU A 176 -23.88 -25.20 7.22
C GLU A 176 -24.54 -24.30 6.15
N TYR A 177 -24.83 -23.04 6.52
CA TYR A 177 -25.46 -22.10 5.58
C TYR A 177 -24.45 -21.60 4.55
N GLY A 178 -23.24 -21.21 4.98
CA GLY A 178 -22.18 -20.77 4.07
C GLY A 178 -21.79 -21.85 3.06
N LYS A 179 -21.71 -23.12 3.47
CA LYS A 179 -21.46 -24.26 2.58
C LYS A 179 -22.51 -24.37 1.48
N LYS A 180 -23.80 -24.17 1.80
CA LYS A 180 -24.87 -24.18 0.78
C LYS A 180 -24.73 -23.05 -0.24
N LEU A 181 -24.30 -21.86 0.20
CA LEU A 181 -24.01 -20.74 -0.70
C LEU A 181 -22.84 -21.08 -1.64
N ALA A 182 -21.77 -21.61 -1.06
CA ALA A 182 -20.60 -22.05 -1.81
C ALA A 182 -20.91 -23.15 -2.82
N GLU A 183 -21.71 -24.13 -2.46
CA GLU A 183 -22.16 -25.22 -3.36
C GLU A 183 -22.91 -24.68 -4.58
N LYS A 184 -23.83 -23.71 -4.39
CA LYS A 184 -24.55 -23.05 -5.49
C LYS A 184 -23.59 -22.37 -6.45
N VAL A 185 -22.69 -21.52 -5.93
CA VAL A 185 -21.74 -20.77 -6.74
C VAL A 185 -20.79 -21.69 -7.48
N ASN A 186 -20.26 -22.73 -6.82
CA ASN A 186 -19.38 -23.71 -7.44
C ASN A 186 -20.09 -24.58 -8.51
N ALA A 187 -21.41 -24.70 -8.41
CA ALA A 187 -22.24 -25.34 -9.45
C ALA A 187 -22.60 -24.40 -10.62
N GLY A 188 -22.17 -23.10 -10.55
CA GLY A 188 -22.52 -22.08 -11.55
C GLY A 188 -23.94 -21.54 -11.39
N GLU A 189 -24.56 -21.73 -10.21
CA GLU A 189 -25.88 -21.18 -9.88
C GLU A 189 -25.74 -19.78 -9.28
N ALA A 190 -26.59 -18.85 -9.72
CA ALA A 190 -26.63 -17.51 -9.13
C ALA A 190 -27.27 -17.54 -7.74
N LEU A 191 -26.70 -16.80 -6.81
CA LEU A 191 -27.32 -16.55 -5.51
C LEU A 191 -28.50 -15.59 -5.67
N THR A 192 -29.56 -15.80 -4.91
CA THR A 192 -30.70 -14.87 -4.82
C THR A 192 -30.49 -13.88 -3.66
N TRP A 193 -31.29 -12.82 -3.63
CA TRP A 193 -31.29 -11.90 -2.48
C TRP A 193 -31.65 -12.63 -1.18
N GLU A 194 -32.61 -13.55 -1.23
CA GLU A 194 -33.03 -14.36 -0.07
C GLU A 194 -31.90 -15.27 0.44
N ASP A 195 -31.04 -15.76 -0.43
CA ASP A 195 -29.83 -16.50 -0.04
C ASP A 195 -28.88 -15.61 0.77
N LEU A 196 -28.70 -14.35 0.38
CA LEU A 196 -27.81 -13.42 1.04
C LEU A 196 -28.42 -12.82 2.32
N ASP A 197 -29.69 -12.46 2.30
CA ASP A 197 -30.42 -11.91 3.45
C ASP A 197 -30.64 -12.98 4.55
N GLY A 198 -30.70 -14.24 4.16
CA GLY A 198 -30.76 -15.37 5.09
C GLY A 198 -29.48 -15.58 5.90
N ALA A 199 -28.33 -15.16 5.37
CA ALA A 199 -27.01 -15.33 5.97
C ALA A 199 -26.72 -14.29 7.07
N THR A 200 -25.82 -14.65 8.00
CA THR A 200 -25.21 -13.70 8.94
C THR A 200 -23.89 -13.18 8.35
N TRP A 201 -23.72 -11.85 8.34
CA TRP A 201 -22.57 -11.18 7.73
C TRP A 201 -21.68 -10.51 8.78
N ALA A 202 -20.35 -10.57 8.59
CA ALA A 202 -19.40 -9.71 9.26
C ALA A 202 -18.73 -8.80 8.20
N VAL A 203 -18.90 -7.49 8.37
CA VAL A 203 -18.38 -6.44 7.49
C VAL A 203 -17.54 -5.45 8.28
N GLN A 204 -16.71 -4.67 7.62
CA GLN A 204 -15.93 -3.61 8.27
C GLN A 204 -16.76 -2.32 8.39
N LYS A 205 -16.15 -1.25 8.92
CA LYS A 205 -16.74 0.09 8.97
C LYS A 205 -17.11 0.63 7.58
N THR A 206 -18.07 1.53 7.55
CA THR A 206 -18.61 2.14 6.32
C THR A 206 -17.58 2.86 5.46
N SER A 207 -16.48 3.33 6.07
CA SER A 207 -15.35 3.94 5.36
C SER A 207 -14.36 2.93 4.75
N SER A 208 -14.50 1.63 5.03
CA SER A 208 -13.62 0.61 4.48
C SER A 208 -13.99 0.27 3.03
N SER A 209 -13.06 0.51 2.09
CA SER A 209 -13.27 0.20 0.66
C SER A 209 -13.64 -1.28 0.46
N ALA A 210 -12.74 -2.21 0.81
CA ALA A 210 -12.97 -3.64 0.59
C ALA A 210 -13.91 -4.28 1.62
N GLY A 211 -14.07 -3.68 2.79
CA GLY A 211 -14.86 -4.25 3.87
C GLY A 211 -16.31 -3.81 3.91
N TYR A 212 -16.69 -2.77 3.14
CA TYR A 212 -18.05 -2.23 3.15
C TYR A 212 -18.47 -1.62 1.81
N ILE A 213 -17.71 -0.64 1.29
CA ILE A 213 -18.15 0.20 0.16
C ILE A 213 -18.33 -0.66 -1.09
N TYR A 214 -17.30 -1.33 -1.54
CA TYR A 214 -17.37 -2.14 -2.76
C TYR A 214 -18.24 -3.40 -2.62
N PRO A 215 -18.29 -4.12 -1.49
CA PRO A 215 -19.33 -5.12 -1.24
C PRO A 215 -20.74 -4.59 -1.31
N THR A 216 -21.01 -3.33 -0.85
CA THR A 216 -22.32 -2.69 -1.01
C THR A 216 -22.62 -2.42 -2.49
N MET A 217 -21.65 -1.90 -3.25
CA MET A 217 -21.82 -1.68 -4.68
C MET A 217 -22.10 -2.98 -5.42
N TRP A 218 -21.35 -4.05 -5.11
CA TRP A 218 -21.59 -5.37 -5.68
C TRP A 218 -23.02 -5.85 -5.43
N LEU A 219 -23.56 -5.64 -4.22
CA LEU A 219 -24.97 -5.95 -3.94
C LEU A 219 -25.92 -5.08 -4.78
N MET A 220 -25.65 -3.77 -4.89
CA MET A 220 -26.49 -2.87 -5.67
C MET A 220 -26.55 -3.26 -7.16
N GLU A 221 -25.44 -3.67 -7.72
CA GLU A 221 -25.32 -4.06 -9.14
C GLU A 221 -26.01 -5.38 -9.45
N ASN A 222 -25.94 -6.34 -8.51
CA ASN A 222 -26.44 -7.69 -8.74
C ASN A 222 -27.84 -7.95 -8.17
N TYR A 223 -28.38 -7.07 -7.28
CA TYR A 223 -29.64 -7.30 -6.56
C TYR A 223 -30.52 -6.04 -6.51
N ASP A 224 -30.85 -5.48 -7.68
CA ASP A 224 -31.83 -4.40 -7.85
C ASP A 224 -31.61 -3.19 -6.92
N GLY A 225 -30.35 -2.75 -6.75
CA GLY A 225 -29.99 -1.60 -5.92
C GLY A 225 -30.00 -1.86 -4.41
N LYS A 226 -30.09 -3.12 -3.98
CA LYS A 226 -30.02 -3.51 -2.57
C LYS A 226 -28.62 -3.27 -2.00
N LYS A 227 -28.54 -2.91 -0.71
CA LYS A 227 -27.30 -2.54 -0.01
C LYS A 227 -27.03 -3.49 1.17
N LEU A 228 -25.82 -3.42 1.75
CA LEU A 228 -25.50 -4.09 3.01
C LEU A 228 -26.44 -3.69 4.15
N SER A 229 -26.91 -2.43 4.16
CA SER A 229 -27.88 -1.92 5.13
C SER A 229 -29.29 -2.53 4.99
N ASP A 230 -29.61 -3.15 3.86
CA ASP A 230 -30.89 -3.82 3.63
C ASP A 230 -30.90 -5.28 4.10
N LEU A 231 -29.73 -5.83 4.41
CA LEU A 231 -29.58 -7.18 4.93
C LEU A 231 -30.04 -7.26 6.41
N SER A 232 -30.72 -8.35 6.75
CA SER A 232 -31.35 -8.52 8.06
C SER A 232 -30.35 -8.81 9.19
N LYS A 233 -29.15 -9.34 8.90
CA LYS A 233 -28.20 -9.87 9.91
C LYS A 233 -26.77 -9.45 9.59
N VAL A 234 -26.42 -8.18 9.81
CA VAL A 234 -25.08 -7.63 9.58
C VAL A 234 -24.45 -7.25 10.91
N THR A 235 -23.20 -7.64 11.11
CA THR A 235 -22.36 -7.22 12.24
C THR A 235 -21.19 -6.42 11.69
N THR A 236 -21.03 -5.18 12.18
CA THR A 236 -19.88 -4.34 11.84
C THR A 236 -18.70 -4.66 12.78
N ILE A 237 -17.51 -4.84 12.21
CA ILE A 237 -16.26 -5.16 12.89
C ILE A 237 -15.37 -3.91 12.88
N ASP A 238 -14.95 -3.47 14.07
CA ASP A 238 -14.10 -2.30 14.25
C ASP A 238 -12.61 -2.64 14.41
N SER A 239 -12.31 -3.91 14.71
CA SER A 239 -10.98 -4.40 15.07
C SER A 239 -10.18 -5.02 13.91
N GLY A 240 -10.62 -4.79 12.68
CA GLY A 240 -9.93 -5.26 11.48
C GLY A 240 -10.33 -6.67 11.03
N TYR A 241 -9.76 -7.10 9.90
CA TYR A 241 -10.15 -8.35 9.23
C TYR A 241 -9.84 -9.63 10.01
N GLY A 242 -8.82 -9.62 10.88
CA GLY A 242 -8.48 -10.78 11.74
C GLY A 242 -9.67 -11.27 12.57
N THR A 243 -10.48 -10.35 13.08
CA THR A 243 -11.71 -10.69 13.79
C THR A 243 -12.73 -11.35 12.88
N SER A 244 -12.91 -10.85 11.65
CA SER A 244 -13.82 -11.47 10.67
C SER A 244 -13.41 -12.91 10.34
N PHE A 245 -12.11 -13.16 10.10
CA PHE A 245 -11.60 -14.52 9.86
C PHE A 245 -11.76 -15.42 11.09
N SER A 246 -11.52 -14.91 12.29
CA SER A 246 -11.74 -15.66 13.53
C SER A 246 -13.22 -16.03 13.73
N MET A 247 -14.15 -15.10 13.42
CA MET A 247 -15.59 -15.37 13.49
C MET A 247 -16.02 -16.42 12.45
N ALA A 248 -15.47 -16.37 11.23
CA ALA A 248 -15.71 -17.37 10.19
C ALA A 248 -15.20 -18.75 10.63
N ALA A 249 -13.96 -18.82 11.14
CA ALA A 249 -13.35 -20.05 11.62
C ALA A 249 -14.13 -20.66 12.81
N ALA A 250 -14.68 -19.82 13.68
CA ALA A 250 -15.53 -20.23 14.80
C ALA A 250 -17.00 -20.50 14.41
N GLU A 251 -17.33 -20.41 13.11
CA GLU A 251 -18.68 -20.62 12.56
C GLU A 251 -19.76 -19.68 13.17
N GLN A 252 -19.34 -18.45 13.56
CA GLN A 252 -20.22 -17.45 14.17
C GLN A 252 -20.95 -16.60 13.11
N VAL A 253 -20.43 -16.56 11.89
CA VAL A 253 -21.03 -15.85 10.74
C VAL A 253 -20.94 -16.71 9.49
N ASP A 254 -21.87 -16.50 8.57
CA ASP A 254 -21.97 -17.27 7.33
C ASP A 254 -21.16 -16.62 6.20
N ILE A 255 -21.03 -15.30 6.24
CA ILE A 255 -20.34 -14.51 5.20
C ILE A 255 -19.41 -13.50 5.85
N ILE A 256 -18.19 -13.39 5.31
CA ILE A 256 -17.25 -12.31 5.58
C ILE A 256 -16.83 -11.62 4.28
N VAL A 257 -16.34 -10.40 4.40
CA VAL A 257 -15.79 -9.63 3.27
C VAL A 257 -14.36 -9.21 3.57
N CYS A 258 -13.47 -9.26 2.58
CA CYS A 258 -12.08 -8.87 2.72
C CYS A 258 -11.47 -8.50 1.37
N TYR A 259 -10.36 -7.75 1.38
CA TYR A 259 -9.52 -7.55 0.20
C TYR A 259 -9.04 -8.88 -0.41
N ALA A 260 -8.84 -8.93 -1.71
CA ALA A 260 -8.35 -10.11 -2.42
C ALA A 260 -6.80 -10.25 -2.27
N ASP A 261 -6.20 -11.39 -2.01
CA ASP A 261 -6.90 -12.52 -1.42
C ASP A 261 -6.52 -12.62 0.05
N GLY A 262 -7.46 -12.27 0.93
CA GLY A 262 -7.23 -12.26 2.37
C GLY A 262 -6.86 -13.63 2.94
N ARG A 263 -7.21 -14.73 2.23
CA ARG A 263 -6.85 -16.09 2.66
C ARG A 263 -5.34 -16.29 2.76
N ASN A 264 -4.55 -15.64 1.87
CA ASN A 264 -3.08 -15.69 1.95
C ASN A 264 -2.53 -15.19 3.30
N ASP A 265 -3.19 -14.20 3.89
CA ASP A 265 -2.70 -13.58 5.13
C ASP A 265 -3.07 -14.39 6.38
N TYR A 266 -4.03 -15.33 6.26
CA TYR A 266 -4.53 -16.15 7.35
C TYR A 266 -4.31 -17.66 7.16
N GLU A 267 -3.68 -18.08 6.05
CA GLU A 267 -3.44 -19.51 5.74
C GLU A 267 -2.65 -20.21 6.85
N ALA A 268 -1.56 -19.57 7.32
CA ALA A 268 -0.70 -20.15 8.35
C ALA A 268 -1.43 -20.32 9.69
N SER A 269 -2.30 -19.37 10.07
CA SER A 269 -3.04 -19.41 11.34
C SER A 269 -4.34 -20.23 11.28
N TRP A 270 -4.89 -20.50 10.09
CA TRP A 270 -6.20 -21.14 9.93
C TRP A 270 -6.29 -22.52 10.58
N MET A 271 -5.34 -23.40 10.29
CA MET A 271 -5.29 -24.76 10.87
C MET A 271 -4.49 -24.84 12.16
N LEU A 272 -3.79 -23.77 12.55
CA LEU A 272 -2.97 -23.76 13.76
C LEU A 272 -3.88 -23.89 15.01
N PRO A 273 -3.49 -24.69 16.04
CA PRO A 273 -4.23 -24.75 17.28
C PRO A 273 -4.50 -23.38 17.92
N ILE A 274 -5.67 -23.23 18.55
CA ILE A 274 -6.12 -21.94 19.11
C ILE A 274 -5.25 -21.40 20.26
N ASP A 275 -4.39 -22.21 20.83
CA ASP A 275 -3.43 -21.84 21.88
C ASP A 275 -2.02 -21.52 21.34
N GLN A 276 -1.85 -21.49 20.02
CA GLN A 276 -0.59 -21.19 19.33
C GLN A 276 -0.72 -19.92 18.49
N GLN A 277 0.42 -19.33 18.15
CA GLN A 277 0.54 -18.21 17.21
C GLN A 277 1.39 -18.62 16.02
N ASP A 278 1.08 -18.06 14.85
CA ASP A 278 1.90 -18.22 13.67
C ASP A 278 3.18 -17.36 13.75
N GLU A 279 4.05 -17.45 12.74
CA GLU A 279 5.30 -16.70 12.68
C GLU A 279 5.10 -15.18 12.64
N THR A 280 3.91 -14.71 12.28
CA THR A 280 3.52 -13.30 12.26
C THR A 280 2.82 -12.83 13.53
N GLY A 281 2.66 -13.73 14.52
CA GLY A 281 1.99 -13.45 15.79
C GLY A 281 0.46 -13.59 15.76
N LYS A 282 -0.13 -14.02 14.64
CA LYS A 282 -1.59 -14.25 14.57
C LYS A 282 -1.98 -15.50 15.31
N GLN A 283 -3.05 -15.41 16.08
CA GLN A 283 -3.62 -16.52 16.85
C GLN A 283 -4.15 -17.61 15.93
N GLY A 284 -3.85 -18.86 16.27
CA GLY A 284 -4.39 -20.04 15.59
C GLY A 284 -5.92 -20.09 15.66
N MET A 285 -6.54 -20.60 14.60
CA MET A 285 -8.01 -20.67 14.46
C MET A 285 -8.56 -22.08 14.62
N GLY A 286 -7.70 -23.10 14.72
CA GLY A 286 -8.04 -24.47 15.08
C GLY A 286 -8.86 -25.23 14.05
N ARG A 287 -8.85 -24.83 12.77
CA ARG A 287 -9.58 -25.53 11.73
C ARG A 287 -8.91 -26.86 11.35
N SER A 288 -9.70 -27.78 10.80
CA SER A 288 -9.24 -29.13 10.45
C SER A 288 -8.92 -29.31 8.96
N ALA A 289 -9.37 -28.40 8.10
CA ALA A 289 -9.07 -28.38 6.69
C ALA A 289 -8.49 -27.01 6.29
N SER A 290 -7.92 -26.90 5.10
CA SER A 290 -7.26 -25.68 4.65
C SER A 290 -8.27 -24.54 4.45
N ILE A 291 -7.78 -23.30 4.54
CA ILE A 291 -8.59 -22.10 4.28
C ILE A 291 -9.14 -22.10 2.84
N TRP A 292 -8.39 -22.70 1.89
CA TRP A 292 -8.76 -22.83 0.49
C TRP A 292 -9.89 -23.82 0.23
N GLU A 293 -10.05 -24.80 1.11
CA GLU A 293 -11.18 -25.76 1.08
C GLU A 293 -12.41 -25.18 1.77
N GLU A 294 -12.22 -24.50 2.91
CA GLU A 294 -13.30 -24.15 3.82
C GLU A 294 -13.90 -22.76 3.57
N LEU A 295 -13.09 -21.78 3.11
CA LEU A 295 -13.53 -20.41 2.90
C LEU A 295 -13.65 -20.12 1.40
N ASN A 296 -14.87 -20.27 0.88
CA ASN A 296 -15.15 -20.17 -0.55
C ASN A 296 -15.59 -18.76 -0.95
N VAL A 297 -15.08 -18.26 -2.07
CA VAL A 297 -15.52 -16.99 -2.66
C VAL A 297 -16.91 -17.19 -3.30
N ILE A 298 -17.84 -16.30 -2.97
CA ILE A 298 -19.20 -16.30 -3.51
C ILE A 298 -19.55 -14.99 -4.23
N GLY A 299 -18.66 -14.00 -4.17
CA GLY A 299 -18.79 -12.74 -4.89
C GLY A 299 -17.43 -12.06 -5.05
N VAL A 300 -17.25 -11.37 -6.17
CA VAL A 300 -16.06 -10.61 -6.53
C VAL A 300 -16.50 -9.22 -6.92
N THR A 301 -15.89 -8.19 -6.34
CA THR A 301 -16.22 -6.80 -6.65
C THR A 301 -15.40 -6.29 -7.83
N ASP A 302 -15.78 -5.14 -8.36
CA ASP A 302 -14.92 -4.35 -9.24
C ASP A 302 -13.59 -3.99 -8.59
N GLY A 303 -12.65 -3.51 -9.41
CA GLY A 303 -11.33 -3.08 -8.96
C GLY A 303 -11.40 -1.87 -8.04
N ILE A 304 -10.69 -1.93 -6.92
CA ILE A 304 -10.54 -0.88 -5.92
C ILE A 304 -9.17 -0.25 -6.11
N TYR A 305 -9.09 1.04 -6.34
CA TYR A 305 -7.80 1.71 -6.44
C TYR A 305 -7.03 1.58 -5.11
N ASN A 306 -5.73 1.35 -5.18
CA ASN A 306 -4.91 1.05 -4.01
C ASN A 306 -4.86 2.21 -3.00
N ASP A 307 -4.31 1.91 -1.82
CA ASP A 307 -4.15 2.85 -0.72
C ASP A 307 -3.32 4.07 -1.15
N THR A 308 -3.66 5.22 -0.59
CA THR A 308 -2.98 6.50 -0.84
C THR A 308 -1.83 6.73 0.12
N ILE A 309 -0.89 7.60 -0.28
CA ILE A 309 -0.24 8.51 0.67
C ILE A 309 -0.81 9.89 0.37
N ALA A 310 -1.49 10.47 1.35
CA ALA A 310 -2.10 11.79 1.24
C ALA A 310 -1.44 12.76 2.22
N ILE A 311 -1.50 14.05 1.88
CA ILE A 311 -1.02 15.15 2.72
C ILE A 311 -2.21 16.00 3.19
N SER A 312 -2.17 16.47 4.44
CA SER A 312 -3.11 17.46 4.94
C SER A 312 -2.90 18.80 4.24
N LYS A 313 -3.97 19.47 3.81
CA LYS A 313 -3.89 20.82 3.24
C LYS A 313 -3.59 21.89 4.29
N GLU A 314 -3.73 21.57 5.57
CA GLU A 314 -3.34 22.41 6.71
C GLU A 314 -1.85 22.22 7.12
N SER A 315 -1.14 21.25 6.53
CA SER A 315 0.28 20.98 6.80
C SER A 315 1.19 22.09 6.27
N GLU A 316 2.23 22.45 7.02
CA GLU A 316 3.30 23.35 6.54
C GLU A 316 4.09 22.76 5.35
N TYR A 317 4.01 21.44 5.15
CA TYR A 317 4.58 20.73 4.00
C TYR A 317 3.72 20.82 2.74
N TYR A 318 2.51 21.38 2.80
CA TYR A 318 1.60 21.46 1.67
C TYR A 318 2.00 22.56 0.70
N THR A 319 3.08 22.33 -0.03
CA THR A 319 3.52 23.13 -1.17
C THR A 319 3.91 22.24 -2.35
N PRO A 320 3.76 22.68 -3.61
CA PRO A 320 4.08 21.85 -4.79
C PRO A 320 5.52 21.31 -4.77
N GLU A 321 6.47 22.11 -4.32
CA GLU A 321 7.89 21.77 -4.27
C GLU A 321 8.16 20.68 -3.23
N ILE A 322 7.56 20.79 -2.04
CA ILE A 322 7.74 19.82 -0.96
C ILE A 322 6.98 18.52 -1.29
N ILE A 323 5.77 18.62 -1.85
CA ILE A 323 5.01 17.45 -2.31
C ILE A 323 5.82 16.67 -3.34
N ALA A 324 6.46 17.35 -4.29
CA ALA A 324 7.34 16.68 -5.26
C ALA A 324 8.53 15.99 -4.60
N ALA A 325 9.14 16.61 -3.59
CA ALA A 325 10.23 16.00 -2.82
C ALA A 325 9.73 14.80 -1.97
N LEU A 326 8.55 14.88 -1.36
CA LEU A 326 7.93 13.76 -0.63
C LEU A 326 7.58 12.59 -1.56
N GLN A 327 7.11 12.88 -2.79
CA GLN A 327 6.91 11.84 -3.81
C GLN A 327 8.20 11.08 -4.09
N ASP A 328 9.28 11.82 -4.39
CA ASP A 328 10.58 11.22 -4.70
C ASP A 328 11.15 10.50 -3.47
N CYS A 329 11.00 11.06 -2.26
CA CYS A 329 11.41 10.45 -0.99
C CYS A 329 10.81 9.05 -0.80
N PHE A 330 9.49 8.92 -0.82
CA PHE A 330 8.85 7.62 -0.59
C PHE A 330 9.05 6.63 -1.73
N ILE A 331 9.13 7.11 -2.99
CA ILE A 331 9.49 6.27 -4.14
C ILE A 331 10.92 5.74 -3.99
N ASN A 332 11.88 6.59 -3.57
CA ASN A 332 13.26 6.16 -3.38
C ASN A 332 13.39 5.18 -2.21
N ILE A 333 12.73 5.45 -1.08
CA ILE A 333 12.75 4.57 0.10
C ILE A 333 12.21 3.18 -0.26
N ILE A 334 11.01 3.06 -0.86
CA ILE A 334 10.40 1.76 -1.15
C ILE A 334 11.20 0.94 -2.18
N ASN A 335 12.04 1.59 -2.98
CA ASN A 335 12.92 0.89 -3.92
C ASN A 335 14.18 0.30 -3.25
N THR A 336 14.45 0.61 -1.98
CA THR A 336 15.50 -0.04 -1.18
C THR A 336 15.01 -1.35 -0.56
N GLU A 337 15.93 -2.25 -0.21
CA GLU A 337 15.56 -3.51 0.48
C GLU A 337 14.94 -3.24 1.85
N GLU A 338 15.43 -2.22 2.58
CA GLU A 338 14.89 -1.83 3.89
C GLU A 338 13.50 -1.22 3.75
N GLY A 339 13.30 -0.32 2.80
CA GLY A 339 11.99 0.29 2.53
C GLY A 339 10.94 -0.72 2.10
N LYS A 340 11.31 -1.69 1.24
CA LYS A 340 10.42 -2.81 0.89
C LYS A 340 9.97 -3.59 2.12
N ALA A 341 10.91 -3.92 3.02
CA ALA A 341 10.57 -4.66 4.24
C ALA A 341 9.62 -3.86 5.16
N ILE A 342 9.79 -2.54 5.24
CA ILE A 342 8.92 -1.65 6.00
C ILE A 342 7.49 -1.65 5.43
N PHE A 343 7.36 -1.37 4.13
CA PHE A 343 6.05 -1.20 3.50
C PHE A 343 5.34 -2.54 3.17
N ASP A 344 6.03 -3.67 3.32
CA ASP A 344 5.42 -5.00 3.24
C ASP A 344 4.37 -5.23 4.33
N VAL A 345 4.40 -4.46 5.42
CA VAL A 345 3.33 -4.47 6.43
C VAL A 345 1.95 -4.21 5.82
N TYR A 346 1.87 -3.43 4.73
CA TYR A 346 0.67 -3.20 3.93
C TYR A 346 0.67 -3.95 2.59
N SER A 347 1.64 -4.83 2.37
CA SER A 347 1.85 -5.51 1.09
C SER A 347 2.10 -4.54 -0.07
N HIS A 348 2.67 -3.35 0.20
CA HIS A 348 3.05 -2.39 -0.83
C HIS A 348 4.38 -2.82 -1.46
N THR A 349 4.44 -2.81 -2.78
CA THR A 349 5.64 -3.18 -3.56
C THR A 349 6.29 -2.01 -4.27
N GLY A 350 5.62 -0.86 -4.27
CA GLY A 350 6.07 0.38 -4.88
C GLY A 350 5.06 1.48 -4.68
N TYR A 351 5.41 2.68 -5.15
CA TYR A 351 4.51 3.82 -5.23
C TYR A 351 4.52 4.43 -6.63
N ALA A 352 3.36 4.85 -7.10
CA ALA A 352 3.16 5.63 -8.31
C ALA A 352 2.60 7.01 -7.95
N LYS A 353 2.97 8.05 -8.70
CA LYS A 353 2.38 9.38 -8.54
C LYS A 353 0.88 9.29 -8.84
N ALA A 354 0.08 9.91 -7.97
CA ALA A 354 -1.37 9.91 -8.07
C ALA A 354 -1.90 11.34 -7.97
N THR A 355 -3.12 11.51 -8.45
CA THR A 355 -3.88 12.75 -8.40
C THR A 355 -5.25 12.48 -7.80
N ASP A 356 -5.92 13.53 -7.33
CA ASP A 356 -7.24 13.43 -6.75
C ASP A 356 -8.27 12.74 -7.67
N SER A 357 -8.19 13.00 -8.99
CA SER A 357 -9.08 12.39 -9.98
C SER A 357 -8.94 10.87 -10.14
N ASP A 358 -7.83 10.27 -9.71
CA ASP A 358 -7.67 8.81 -9.71
C ASP A 358 -8.63 8.12 -8.72
N TYR A 359 -9.18 8.89 -7.76
CA TYR A 359 -10.11 8.43 -6.72
C TYR A 359 -11.57 8.85 -6.97
N ASP A 360 -11.91 9.34 -8.19
CA ASP A 360 -13.29 9.69 -8.55
C ASP A 360 -14.25 8.49 -8.43
N SER A 361 -13.77 7.28 -8.78
CA SER A 361 -14.55 6.05 -8.60
C SER A 361 -14.86 5.77 -7.13
N ALA A 362 -13.92 6.02 -6.21
CA ALA A 362 -14.14 5.85 -4.77
C ALA A 362 -15.18 6.85 -4.24
N ARG A 363 -15.15 8.12 -4.69
CA ARG A 363 -16.17 9.13 -4.36
C ARG A 363 -17.54 8.76 -4.89
N ALA A 364 -17.61 8.30 -6.15
CA ALA A 364 -18.86 7.84 -6.73
C ALA A 364 -19.43 6.65 -5.95
N ALA A 365 -18.56 5.71 -5.54
CA ALA A 365 -18.91 4.56 -4.73
C ALA A 365 -19.47 4.97 -3.36
N LEU A 366 -18.81 5.90 -2.65
CA LEU A 366 -19.29 6.44 -1.38
C LEU A 366 -20.66 7.12 -1.54
N THR A 367 -20.83 7.94 -2.58
CA THR A 367 -22.12 8.61 -2.86
C THR A 367 -23.24 7.58 -3.09
N ALA A 368 -22.95 6.52 -3.88
CA ALA A 368 -23.90 5.47 -4.16
C ALA A 368 -24.34 4.69 -2.92
N VAL A 369 -23.41 4.44 -1.98
CA VAL A 369 -23.71 3.66 -0.76
C VAL A 369 -24.32 4.51 0.37
N SER A 370 -24.11 5.84 0.35
CA SER A 370 -24.64 6.77 1.37
C SER A 370 -26.03 7.29 1.08
N GLY A 371 -26.48 7.31 -0.17
CA GLY A 371 -27.85 7.69 -0.62
C GLY A 371 -28.77 6.50 -0.59
#